data_27cde413256332bae86664a2b7ca94ec
#
_entry.id   27cde413256332bae86664a2b7ca94ec
#
_cell.length_a   1.000
_cell.length_b   1.000
_cell.length_c   1.000
_cell.angle_alpha   90.00
_cell.angle_beta   90.00
_cell.angle_gamma   90.00
#
_symmetry.space_group_name_H-M   'P 1'
#
loop_
_entity.id
_entity.type
_entity.pdbx_description
1 polymer ?
#
loop_
_entity_poly.entity_id
_entity_poly.type
_entity_poly.pdbx_seq_one_letter_code
_entity_poly.pdbx_strand_id
1 'polypeptide(L)'
;MIGKVASIGTSFLGTLEYCYYATRSNRSLDRSQVRGELVYFQHVPVSTINDSRQIKGTKEALLNLEKMAERMQRTANLNHRIEKPVWHQAFSFPVGEKINTETMAEICQLFAQRFDMENNQLVAFRHADKDHDHFHIIANRISLDGKNTAKTRFNFLEMGRFCRNVEQLYELTPTTQMKRVVWKEQQKTEDETQVITKRQIRVG
;
A
#
# COMPACT_ATOMS: atom_id res chain seq x y z
N MET A 1 7.73 9.62 -5.63
CA MET A 1 7.00 8.77 -4.66
C MET A 1 7.84 7.56 -4.25
N ILE A 2 7.83 7.18 -2.99
CA ILE A 2 8.50 5.97 -2.48
C ILE A 2 7.46 5.01 -1.94
N GLY A 3 7.44 3.78 -2.45
CA GLY A 3 6.62 2.69 -1.93
C GLY A 3 7.45 1.75 -1.05
N LYS A 4 6.99 1.46 0.16
CA LYS A 4 7.64 0.54 1.09
C LYS A 4 6.61 -0.42 1.68
N VAL A 5 6.87 -1.73 1.61
CA VAL A 5 6.12 -2.70 2.41
C VAL A 5 6.45 -2.42 3.89
N ALA A 6 5.48 -1.93 4.64
CA ALA A 6 5.65 -1.62 6.05
C ALA A 6 5.67 -2.92 6.87
N SER A 7 4.74 -3.85 6.57
CA SER A 7 4.73 -5.19 7.16
C SER A 7 3.86 -6.17 6.36
N ILE A 8 4.12 -7.46 6.55
CA ILE A 8 3.20 -8.55 6.24
C ILE A 8 2.84 -9.19 7.58
N GLY A 9 1.57 -9.14 7.95
CA GLY A 9 1.12 -9.44 9.32
C GLY A 9 -0.08 -10.37 9.40
N THR A 10 -0.51 -10.61 10.65
CA THR A 10 -1.62 -11.50 10.98
C THR A 10 -2.87 -10.75 11.46
N SER A 11 -2.73 -9.52 11.97
CA SER A 11 -3.81 -8.77 12.61
C SER A 11 -4.29 -7.61 11.74
N PHE A 12 -5.49 -7.72 11.19
CA PHE A 12 -6.16 -6.58 10.54
C PHE A 12 -6.48 -5.48 11.54
N LEU A 13 -7.06 -5.83 12.71
CA LEU A 13 -7.41 -4.83 13.72
C LEU A 13 -6.19 -4.02 14.15
N GLY A 14 -5.11 -4.68 14.55
CA GLY A 14 -3.91 -3.97 15.00
C GLY A 14 -3.30 -3.06 13.94
N THR A 15 -3.38 -3.46 12.64
CA THR A 15 -2.88 -2.64 11.54
C THR A 15 -3.80 -1.45 11.24
N LEU A 16 -5.13 -1.66 11.27
CA LEU A 16 -6.12 -0.60 11.10
C LEU A 16 -6.02 0.44 12.22
N GLU A 17 -5.95 -0.02 13.48
CA GLU A 17 -5.76 0.86 14.65
C GLU A 17 -4.45 1.65 14.55
N TYR A 18 -3.36 1.00 14.18
CA TYR A 18 -2.07 1.67 13.97
C TYR A 18 -2.14 2.77 12.92
N CYS A 19 -2.86 2.56 11.82
CA CYS A 19 -3.01 3.57 10.77
C CYS A 19 -4.05 4.65 11.12
N TYR A 20 -5.00 4.37 12.00
CA TYR A 20 -6.09 5.28 12.33
C TYR A 20 -5.78 6.16 13.54
N TYR A 21 -5.24 5.59 14.62
CA TYR A 21 -4.97 6.31 15.86
C TYR A 21 -3.55 6.90 15.91
N ALA A 22 -3.40 7.97 16.71
CA ALA A 22 -2.09 8.52 16.99
C ALA A 22 -1.23 7.55 17.81
N THR A 23 0.09 7.65 17.64
CA THR A 23 1.06 6.85 18.37
C THR A 23 1.79 7.73 19.37
N ARG A 24 1.82 7.33 20.66
CA ARG A 24 2.57 8.02 21.71
C ARG A 24 4.08 7.81 21.56
N SER A 25 4.87 8.61 22.26
CA SER A 25 6.35 8.51 22.26
C SER A 25 6.88 7.12 22.64
N ASN A 26 6.18 6.39 23.51
CA ASN A 26 6.51 5.00 23.90
C ASN A 26 6.00 3.95 22.89
N ARG A 27 5.53 4.37 21.69
CA ARG A 27 4.92 3.53 20.64
C ARG A 27 3.59 2.87 21.01
N SER A 28 2.97 3.20 22.12
CA SER A 28 1.58 2.79 22.41
C SER A 28 0.59 3.62 21.58
N LEU A 29 -0.59 3.04 21.28
CA LEU A 29 -1.65 3.77 20.58
C LEU A 29 -2.35 4.73 21.53
N ASP A 30 -2.61 5.94 21.05
CA ASP A 30 -3.48 6.90 21.70
C ASP A 30 -4.85 6.90 21.02
N ARG A 31 -5.77 6.08 21.53
CA ARG A 31 -7.13 5.98 20.99
C ARG A 31 -8.01 7.22 21.24
N SER A 32 -7.52 8.20 22.00
CA SER A 32 -8.18 9.50 22.14
C SER A 32 -7.90 10.45 20.98
N GLN A 33 -6.90 10.14 20.13
CA GLN A 33 -6.48 10.99 19.03
C GLN A 33 -6.46 10.20 17.71
N VAL A 34 -7.20 10.70 16.73
CA VAL A 34 -7.22 10.19 15.37
C VAL A 34 -6.18 10.96 14.55
N ARG A 35 -5.29 10.23 13.84
CA ARG A 35 -4.34 10.81 12.90
C ARG A 35 -4.60 10.42 11.45
N GLY A 36 -5.25 9.28 11.25
CA GLY A 36 -5.51 8.72 9.92
C GLY A 36 -6.82 9.24 9.33
N GLU A 37 -6.75 9.85 8.15
CA GLU A 37 -7.91 10.19 7.34
C GLU A 37 -8.17 9.05 6.34
N LEU A 38 -9.39 8.49 6.31
CA LEU A 38 -9.76 7.47 5.34
C LEU A 38 -9.83 8.10 3.95
N VAL A 39 -9.00 7.61 3.01
CA VAL A 39 -8.95 8.14 1.64
C VAL A 39 -9.43 7.13 0.60
N TYR A 40 -9.42 5.83 0.91
CA TYR A 40 -9.86 4.79 -0.02
C TYR A 40 -10.32 3.52 0.70
N PHE A 41 -11.29 2.84 0.11
CA PHE A 41 -11.70 1.49 0.51
C PHE A 41 -12.24 0.73 -0.70
N GLN A 42 -12.01 -0.58 -0.70
CA GLN A 42 -12.44 -1.50 -1.73
C GLN A 42 -12.95 -2.79 -1.08
N HIS A 43 -14.16 -3.24 -1.45
CA HIS A 43 -14.80 -4.47 -0.94
C HIS A 43 -14.89 -4.57 0.59
N VAL A 44 -14.78 -3.45 1.29
CA VAL A 44 -15.01 -3.34 2.72
C VAL A 44 -16.24 -2.46 2.93
N PRO A 45 -17.28 -2.92 3.66
CA PRO A 45 -18.48 -2.11 3.86
C PRO A 45 -18.17 -0.88 4.71
N VAL A 46 -18.43 0.28 4.16
CA VAL A 46 -18.16 1.59 4.77
C VAL A 46 -19.37 2.14 5.52
N SER A 47 -20.50 1.45 5.55
CA SER A 47 -21.66 1.83 6.40
C SER A 47 -21.32 2.04 7.89
N THR A 48 -20.04 1.95 8.21
CA THR A 48 -19.46 2.04 9.54
C THR A 48 -18.51 3.21 9.75
N ILE A 49 -18.09 3.94 8.69
CA ILE A 49 -17.27 5.13 8.85
C ILE A 49 -18.07 6.33 8.36
N ASN A 50 -19.09 6.67 9.12
CA ASN A 50 -19.78 7.92 8.89
C ASN A 50 -18.86 9.09 9.25
N ASP A 51 -18.62 9.93 8.25
CA ASP A 51 -18.04 11.27 8.35
C ASP A 51 -16.86 11.38 9.34
N SER A 52 -15.64 11.24 8.81
CA SER A 52 -14.37 11.35 9.54
C SER A 52 -14.22 12.62 10.40
N ARG A 53 -15.11 13.62 10.22
CA ARG A 53 -15.14 14.85 10.98
C ARG A 53 -15.89 14.75 12.32
N GLN A 54 -16.73 13.75 12.52
CA GLN A 54 -17.52 13.58 13.75
C GLN A 54 -16.96 12.54 14.74
N ILE A 55 -16.04 11.67 14.29
CA ILE A 55 -15.58 10.55 15.11
C ILE A 55 -14.11 10.74 15.53
N LYS A 56 -13.82 11.77 16.29
CA LYS A 56 -12.50 11.92 16.91
C LYS A 56 -12.41 11.05 18.17
N GLY A 57 -11.80 9.86 18.03
CA GLY A 57 -11.42 9.04 19.19
C GLY A 57 -12.57 8.47 20.02
N THR A 58 -13.77 8.36 19.45
CA THR A 58 -14.95 7.86 20.15
C THR A 58 -14.98 6.33 20.18
N LYS A 59 -15.73 5.76 21.14
CA LYS A 59 -16.00 4.31 21.22
C LYS A 59 -16.60 3.74 19.91
N GLU A 60 -17.31 4.57 19.18
CA GLU A 60 -17.95 4.24 17.90
C GLU A 60 -16.95 4.05 16.77
N ALA A 61 -15.90 4.86 16.69
CA ALA A 61 -14.80 4.70 15.74
C ALA A 61 -14.07 3.37 15.95
N LEU A 62 -13.80 3.01 17.21
CA LEU A 62 -13.20 1.71 17.56
C LEU A 62 -14.09 0.54 17.13
N LEU A 63 -15.40 0.64 17.35
CA LEU A 63 -16.36 -0.37 16.91
C LEU A 63 -16.36 -0.57 15.40
N ASN A 64 -16.19 0.50 14.63
CA ASN A 64 -16.13 0.46 13.18
C ASN A 64 -14.87 -0.24 12.67
N LEU A 65 -13.71 0.04 13.27
CA LEU A 65 -12.46 -0.66 12.93
C LEU A 65 -12.53 -2.14 13.27
N GLU A 66 -13.15 -2.51 14.39
CA GLU A 66 -13.37 -3.91 14.76
C GLU A 66 -14.24 -4.63 13.73
N LYS A 67 -15.38 -4.06 13.35
CA LYS A 67 -16.25 -4.64 12.32
C LYS A 67 -15.54 -4.76 10.96
N MET A 68 -14.75 -3.77 10.59
CA MET A 68 -13.94 -3.79 9.38
C MET A 68 -12.91 -4.91 9.43
N ALA A 69 -12.17 -5.02 10.51
CA ALA A 69 -11.19 -6.06 10.75
C ALA A 69 -11.83 -7.46 10.74
N GLU A 70 -12.98 -7.62 11.39
CA GLU A 70 -13.73 -8.88 11.41
C GLU A 70 -14.10 -9.33 9.99
N ARG A 71 -14.60 -8.43 9.16
CA ARG A 71 -14.94 -8.76 7.77
C ARG A 71 -13.72 -9.13 6.94
N MET A 72 -12.61 -8.40 7.08
CA MET A 72 -11.36 -8.74 6.42
C MET A 72 -10.85 -10.09 6.89
N GLN A 73 -10.95 -10.39 8.20
CA GLN A 73 -10.54 -11.67 8.77
C GLN A 73 -11.41 -12.84 8.28
N ARG A 74 -12.72 -12.65 8.15
CA ARG A 74 -13.62 -13.68 7.58
C ARG A 74 -13.19 -14.04 6.15
N THR A 75 -12.86 -13.08 5.31
CA THR A 75 -12.35 -13.33 3.96
C THR A 75 -11.00 -14.04 4.02
N ALA A 76 -10.10 -13.61 4.89
CA ALA A 76 -8.78 -14.26 5.05
C ALA A 76 -8.91 -15.73 5.46
N ASN A 77 -9.90 -16.06 6.30
CA ASN A 77 -10.16 -17.41 6.76
C ASN A 77 -10.68 -18.37 5.66
N LEU A 78 -11.02 -17.86 4.47
CA LEU A 78 -11.30 -18.71 3.30
C LEU A 78 -10.04 -19.45 2.81
N ASN A 79 -8.84 -19.01 3.24
CA ASN A 79 -7.59 -19.66 2.86
C ASN A 79 -6.66 -19.85 4.07
N HIS A 80 -6.85 -20.94 4.80
CA HIS A 80 -6.06 -21.27 5.98
C HIS A 80 -4.57 -21.56 5.73
N ARG A 81 -4.14 -21.70 4.48
CA ARG A 81 -2.72 -21.91 4.12
C ARG A 81 -1.90 -20.63 4.24
N ILE A 82 -2.55 -19.47 4.30
CA ILE A 82 -1.90 -18.17 4.38
C ILE A 82 -1.97 -17.64 5.81
N GLU A 83 -0.92 -17.87 6.56
CA GLU A 83 -0.81 -17.45 7.98
C GLU A 83 -0.74 -15.93 8.15
N LYS A 84 -0.20 -15.20 7.17
CA LYS A 84 -0.02 -13.75 7.21
C LYS A 84 -0.83 -13.07 6.10
N PRO A 85 -2.14 -12.92 6.26
CA PRO A 85 -3.01 -12.39 5.21
C PRO A 85 -2.95 -10.86 5.07
N VAL A 86 -2.40 -10.13 6.04
CA VAL A 86 -2.35 -8.67 6.03
C VAL A 86 -1.14 -8.18 5.25
N TRP A 87 -1.35 -7.37 4.22
CA TRP A 87 -0.30 -6.58 3.56
C TRP A 87 -0.47 -5.11 3.95
N HIS A 88 0.51 -4.58 4.66
CA HIS A 88 0.60 -3.17 4.99
C HIS A 88 1.63 -2.49 4.08
N GLN A 89 1.15 -1.64 3.19
CA GLN A 89 1.93 -0.86 2.24
C GLN A 89 1.93 0.61 2.65
N ALA A 90 3.08 1.27 2.60
CA ALA A 90 3.19 2.72 2.80
C ALA A 90 3.69 3.39 1.51
N PHE A 91 3.14 4.55 1.21
CA PHE A 91 3.59 5.45 0.16
C PHE A 91 3.91 6.82 0.75
N SER A 92 5.06 7.38 0.36
CA SER A 92 5.51 8.69 0.81
C SER A 92 5.91 9.55 -0.39
N PHE A 93 5.61 10.83 -0.32
CA PHE A 93 5.92 11.81 -1.35
C PHE A 93 7.09 12.72 -0.90
N PRO A 94 7.78 13.43 -1.80
CA PRO A 94 8.78 14.42 -1.43
C PRO A 94 8.22 15.52 -0.53
N VAL A 95 9.09 16.12 0.29
CA VAL A 95 8.72 17.28 1.10
C VAL A 95 8.25 18.42 0.20
N GLY A 96 7.13 19.03 0.55
CA GLY A 96 6.50 20.12 -0.22
C GLY A 96 5.55 19.65 -1.32
N GLU A 97 5.57 18.39 -1.72
CA GLU A 97 4.60 17.84 -2.66
C GLU A 97 3.29 17.49 -1.94
N LYS A 98 2.19 18.06 -2.41
CA LYS A 98 0.85 17.84 -1.85
C LYS A 98 0.00 17.02 -2.81
N ILE A 99 -0.57 15.94 -2.28
CA ILE A 99 -1.42 15.04 -3.05
C ILE A 99 -2.85 15.14 -2.52
N ASN A 100 -3.81 15.38 -3.43
CA ASN A 100 -5.22 15.39 -3.04
C ASN A 100 -5.75 13.98 -2.77
N THR A 101 -6.90 13.90 -2.13
CA THR A 101 -7.54 12.64 -1.73
C THR A 101 -7.95 11.81 -2.94
N GLU A 102 -8.39 12.44 -4.00
CA GLU A 102 -8.80 11.81 -5.26
C GLU A 102 -7.63 11.08 -5.91
N THR A 103 -6.50 11.75 -6.06
CA THR A 103 -5.26 11.15 -6.60
C THR A 103 -4.77 10.00 -5.71
N MET A 104 -4.85 10.12 -4.37
CA MET A 104 -4.51 9.00 -3.47
C MET A 104 -5.42 7.80 -3.70
N ALA A 105 -6.72 8.01 -3.90
CA ALA A 105 -7.68 6.95 -4.21
C ALA A 105 -7.38 6.26 -5.55
N GLU A 106 -7.05 7.03 -6.58
CA GLU A 106 -6.65 6.51 -7.89
C GLU A 106 -5.35 5.70 -7.80
N ILE A 107 -4.35 6.15 -7.03
CA ILE A 107 -3.13 5.38 -6.77
C ILE A 107 -3.45 4.05 -6.08
N CYS A 108 -4.44 4.01 -5.16
CA CYS A 108 -4.88 2.76 -4.55
C CYS A 108 -5.52 1.80 -5.56
N GLN A 109 -6.30 2.30 -6.50
CA GLN A 109 -6.87 1.49 -7.59
C GLN A 109 -5.79 0.94 -8.52
N LEU A 110 -4.84 1.78 -8.94
CA LEU A 110 -3.70 1.36 -9.75
C LEU A 110 -2.82 0.34 -9.01
N PHE A 111 -2.67 0.48 -7.70
CA PHE A 111 -1.98 -0.49 -6.85
C PHE A 111 -2.70 -1.83 -6.86
N ALA A 112 -4.02 -1.83 -6.67
CA ALA A 112 -4.81 -3.06 -6.72
C ALA A 112 -4.67 -3.78 -8.06
N GLN A 113 -4.76 -3.07 -9.18
CA GLN A 113 -4.56 -3.60 -10.52
C GLN A 113 -3.15 -4.17 -10.73
N ARG A 114 -2.11 -3.40 -10.34
CA ARG A 114 -0.71 -3.80 -10.56
C ARG A 114 -0.32 -5.07 -9.81
N PHE A 115 -0.90 -5.28 -8.61
CA PHE A 115 -0.56 -6.37 -7.72
C PHE A 115 -1.62 -7.48 -7.67
N ASP A 116 -2.51 -7.56 -8.67
CA ASP A 116 -3.59 -8.56 -8.85
C ASP A 116 -4.55 -8.61 -7.64
N MET A 117 -4.94 -7.45 -7.17
CA MET A 117 -5.75 -7.29 -5.96
C MET A 117 -7.08 -6.60 -6.21
N GLU A 118 -7.60 -6.57 -7.45
CA GLU A 118 -8.89 -5.95 -7.78
C GLU A 118 -10.06 -6.64 -7.07
N ASN A 119 -9.94 -7.93 -6.78
CA ASN A 119 -10.94 -8.70 -6.03
C ASN A 119 -10.58 -8.87 -4.54
N ASN A 120 -9.69 -8.04 -4.00
CA ASN A 120 -9.27 -8.09 -2.61
C ASN A 120 -9.82 -6.89 -1.82
N GLN A 121 -9.88 -7.05 -0.50
CA GLN A 121 -10.26 -5.96 0.39
C GLN A 121 -9.07 -5.04 0.65
N LEU A 122 -9.26 -3.73 0.43
CA LEU A 122 -8.28 -2.69 0.70
C LEU A 122 -8.90 -1.55 1.50
N VAL A 123 -8.11 -0.96 2.39
CA VAL A 123 -8.43 0.28 3.10
C VAL A 123 -7.20 1.15 3.11
N ALA A 124 -7.32 2.45 2.85
CA ALA A 124 -6.19 3.36 2.88
C ALA A 124 -6.45 4.58 3.77
N PHE A 125 -5.43 4.93 4.55
CA PHE A 125 -5.42 6.09 5.44
C PHE A 125 -4.29 7.04 5.07
N ARG A 126 -4.61 8.33 4.89
CA ARG A 126 -3.65 9.42 4.80
C ARG A 126 -3.20 9.82 6.19
N HIS A 127 -1.93 10.18 6.33
CA HIS A 127 -1.36 10.78 7.53
C HIS A 127 -0.79 12.16 7.23
N ALA A 128 -1.00 13.11 8.16
CA ALA A 128 -0.49 14.47 8.08
C ALA A 128 0.46 14.79 9.26
N ASP A 129 1.05 13.75 9.87
CA ASP A 129 1.91 13.87 11.06
C ASP A 129 3.40 14.09 10.74
N LYS A 130 3.72 14.33 9.46
CA LYS A 130 5.08 14.59 8.97
C LYS A 130 5.12 15.77 8.00
N ASP A 131 6.32 16.25 7.71
CA ASP A 131 6.56 17.34 6.74
C ASP A 131 6.25 16.96 5.29
N HIS A 132 5.98 15.68 5.03
CA HIS A 132 5.65 15.14 3.72
C HIS A 132 4.35 14.35 3.76
N ASP A 133 3.56 14.45 2.71
CA ASP A 133 2.35 13.65 2.56
C ASP A 133 2.71 12.16 2.44
N HIS A 134 1.95 11.33 3.14
CA HIS A 134 2.08 9.89 3.05
C HIS A 134 0.74 9.22 3.37
N PHE A 135 0.56 8.03 2.84
CA PHE A 135 -0.61 7.21 3.11
C PHE A 135 -0.26 5.73 3.22
N HIS A 136 -1.12 4.99 3.88
CA HIS A 136 -0.96 3.58 4.15
C HIS A 136 -2.13 2.81 3.56
N ILE A 137 -1.83 1.72 2.83
CA ILE A 137 -2.82 0.74 2.37
C ILE A 137 -2.72 -0.48 3.26
N ILE A 138 -3.85 -0.90 3.82
CA ILE A 138 -4.04 -2.18 4.48
C ILE A 138 -4.84 -3.06 3.52
N ALA A 139 -4.22 -4.12 3.03
CA ALA A 139 -4.83 -5.00 2.06
C ALA A 139 -4.92 -6.44 2.58
N ASN A 140 -6.02 -7.11 2.25
CA ASN A 140 -6.15 -8.53 2.44
C ASN A 140 -5.47 -9.25 1.26
N ARG A 141 -4.50 -10.11 1.52
CA ARG A 141 -3.84 -10.92 0.47
C ARG A 141 -4.75 -11.99 -0.12
N ILE A 142 -5.82 -12.31 0.60
CA ILE A 142 -6.84 -13.26 0.16
C ILE A 142 -7.98 -12.47 -0.48
N SER A 143 -8.31 -12.84 -1.72
CA SER A 143 -9.42 -12.28 -2.49
C SER A 143 -10.77 -12.77 -1.96
N LEU A 144 -11.87 -12.14 -2.39
CA LEU A 144 -13.22 -12.49 -1.97
C LEU A 144 -13.60 -13.96 -2.30
N ASP A 145 -12.94 -14.57 -3.28
CA ASP A 145 -13.11 -15.98 -3.66
C ASP A 145 -12.09 -16.93 -2.99
N GLY A 146 -11.39 -16.47 -1.96
CA GLY A 146 -10.48 -17.29 -1.13
C GLY A 146 -9.10 -17.57 -1.75
N LYS A 147 -8.73 -16.95 -2.87
CA LYS A 147 -7.44 -17.15 -3.50
C LYS A 147 -6.39 -16.17 -2.94
N ASN A 148 -5.15 -16.62 -2.82
CA ASN A 148 -4.02 -15.72 -2.56
C ASN A 148 -3.56 -15.11 -3.89
N THR A 149 -4.11 -13.97 -4.26
CA THR A 149 -3.82 -13.30 -5.52
C THR A 149 -2.71 -12.28 -5.40
N ALA A 150 -2.50 -11.72 -4.21
CA ALA A 150 -1.55 -10.64 -3.99
C ALA A 150 -0.11 -11.02 -4.37
N LYS A 151 0.47 -10.33 -5.34
CA LYS A 151 1.85 -10.51 -5.79
C LYS A 151 2.84 -9.93 -4.79
N THR A 152 3.17 -10.70 -3.75
CA THR A 152 4.13 -10.27 -2.70
C THR A 152 5.57 -10.70 -2.96
N ARG A 153 5.80 -11.65 -3.87
CA ARG A 153 7.15 -12.13 -4.22
C ARG A 153 7.83 -11.15 -5.18
N PHE A 154 9.09 -10.83 -4.93
CA PHE A 154 9.88 -9.85 -5.72
C PHE A 154 9.21 -8.48 -5.88
N ASN A 155 8.34 -8.12 -4.93
CA ASN A 155 7.57 -6.88 -4.99
C ASN A 155 8.41 -5.61 -4.95
N PHE A 156 9.67 -5.66 -4.53
CA PHE A 156 10.55 -4.50 -4.46
C PHE A 156 10.79 -3.86 -5.85
N LEU A 157 11.11 -4.65 -6.87
CA LEU A 157 11.30 -4.16 -8.23
C LEU A 157 9.99 -3.67 -8.84
N GLU A 158 8.91 -4.47 -8.66
CA GLU A 158 7.59 -4.13 -9.15
C GLU A 158 7.04 -2.87 -8.46
N MET A 159 7.29 -2.70 -7.16
CA MET A 159 6.94 -1.50 -6.42
C MET A 159 7.71 -0.28 -6.95
N GLY A 160 8.98 -0.48 -7.29
CA GLY A 160 9.77 0.55 -7.91
C GLY A 160 9.23 1.01 -9.26
N ARG A 161 8.88 0.08 -10.13
CA ARG A 161 8.25 0.35 -11.44
C ARG A 161 6.88 1.03 -11.26
N PHE A 162 6.07 0.53 -10.33
CA PHE A 162 4.80 1.13 -9.98
C PHE A 162 4.96 2.60 -9.57
N CYS A 163 5.90 2.91 -8.66
CA CYS A 163 6.15 4.28 -8.23
C CYS A 163 6.60 5.18 -9.40
N ARG A 164 7.43 4.69 -10.33
CA ARG A 164 7.82 5.45 -11.53
C ARG A 164 6.64 5.74 -12.45
N ASN A 165 5.79 4.75 -12.67
CA ASN A 165 4.59 4.93 -13.50
C ASN A 165 3.64 5.96 -12.88
N VAL A 166 3.41 5.91 -11.57
CA VAL A 166 2.58 6.89 -10.85
C VAL A 166 3.18 8.29 -10.93
N GLU A 167 4.51 8.43 -10.72
CA GLU A 167 5.19 9.73 -10.85
C GLU A 167 5.04 10.33 -12.24
N GLN A 168 5.11 9.52 -13.30
CA GLN A 168 4.91 9.98 -14.67
C GLN A 168 3.43 10.33 -14.95
N LEU A 169 2.49 9.50 -14.47
CA LEU A 169 1.07 9.67 -14.75
C LEU A 169 0.50 10.95 -14.11
N TYR A 170 0.98 11.28 -12.90
CA TYR A 170 0.50 12.45 -12.14
C TYR A 170 1.51 13.60 -12.11
N GLU A 171 2.54 13.56 -12.95
CA GLU A 171 3.59 14.60 -13.04
C GLU A 171 4.25 14.92 -11.68
N LEU A 172 4.41 13.89 -10.82
CA LEU A 172 4.98 14.03 -9.50
C LEU A 172 6.51 14.16 -9.54
N THR A 173 7.07 14.76 -8.50
CA THR A 173 8.52 14.90 -8.34
C THR A 173 9.20 13.53 -8.25
N PRO A 174 10.12 13.17 -9.17
CA PRO A 174 10.82 11.89 -9.14
C PRO A 174 11.71 11.75 -7.91
N THR A 175 11.62 10.63 -7.19
CA THR A 175 12.47 10.37 -6.04
C THR A 175 13.85 9.82 -6.43
N THR A 176 14.91 10.36 -5.84
CA THR A 176 16.31 10.04 -6.20
C THR A 176 16.77 8.63 -5.85
N GLN A 177 16.10 7.95 -4.92
CA GLN A 177 16.52 6.59 -4.48
C GLN A 177 16.41 5.54 -5.59
N MET A 178 15.60 5.77 -6.62
CA MET A 178 15.39 4.82 -7.72
C MET A 178 16.34 4.98 -8.90
N LYS A 179 17.09 6.08 -9.01
CA LYS A 179 18.08 6.25 -10.09
C LYS A 179 19.12 5.11 -10.11
N ARG A 180 19.50 4.57 -8.94
CA ARG A 180 20.47 3.46 -8.84
C ARG A 180 19.94 2.11 -9.32
N VAL A 181 18.65 1.83 -9.14
CA VAL A 181 18.05 0.53 -9.52
C VAL A 181 17.76 0.50 -11.02
N VAL A 182 17.16 1.57 -11.54
CA VAL A 182 16.88 1.71 -12.99
C VAL A 182 18.18 1.70 -13.79
N TRP A 183 19.23 2.38 -13.32
CA TRP A 183 20.53 2.40 -13.99
C TRP A 183 21.19 1.00 -14.03
N LYS A 184 21.08 0.22 -12.94
CA LYS A 184 21.60 -1.17 -12.91
C LYS A 184 20.81 -2.11 -13.82
N GLU A 185 19.50 -1.94 -13.95
CA GLU A 185 18.68 -2.75 -14.87
C GLU A 185 18.97 -2.40 -16.33
N GLN A 186 19.13 -1.10 -16.66
CA GLN A 186 19.51 -0.68 -18.00
C GLN A 186 20.90 -1.23 -18.40
N GLN A 187 21.89 -1.16 -17.51
CA GLN A 187 23.20 -1.76 -17.78
C GLN A 187 23.13 -3.26 -17.98
N LYS A 188 22.31 -3.98 -17.18
CA LYS A 188 22.16 -5.42 -17.34
C LYS A 188 21.52 -5.79 -18.69
N THR A 189 20.55 -5.01 -19.15
CA THR A 189 19.90 -5.21 -20.46
C THR A 189 20.85 -4.91 -21.61
N GLU A 190 21.69 -3.87 -21.47
CA GLU A 190 22.73 -3.53 -22.45
C GLU A 190 23.82 -4.60 -22.53
N ASP A 191 24.28 -5.12 -21.38
CA ASP A 191 25.24 -6.22 -21.32
C ASP A 191 24.70 -7.51 -21.92
N GLU A 192 23.44 -7.87 -21.63
CA GLU A 192 22.77 -9.02 -22.22
C GLU A 192 22.63 -8.89 -23.76
N THR A 193 22.28 -7.69 -24.23
CA THR A 193 22.21 -7.38 -25.67
C THR A 193 23.55 -7.48 -26.35
N GLN A 194 24.63 -6.97 -25.72
CA GLN A 194 25.99 -7.09 -26.26
C GLN A 194 26.49 -8.54 -26.31
N VAL A 195 26.15 -9.35 -25.32
CA VAL A 195 26.51 -10.78 -25.29
C VAL A 195 25.81 -11.53 -26.43
N ILE A 196 24.54 -11.26 -26.70
CA ILE A 196 23.79 -11.87 -27.80
C ILE A 196 24.40 -11.46 -29.14
N THR A 197 24.70 -10.18 -29.34
CA THR A 197 25.31 -9.67 -30.58
C THR A 197 26.69 -10.29 -30.84
N LYS A 198 27.54 -10.41 -29.81
CA LYS A 198 28.86 -11.07 -29.93
C LYS A 198 28.77 -12.57 -30.21
N ARG A 199 27.71 -13.24 -29.76
CA ARG A 199 27.49 -14.66 -30.11
C ARG A 199 27.04 -14.83 -31.57
N GLN A 200 26.22 -13.94 -32.08
CA GLN A 200 25.78 -13.98 -33.48
C GLN A 200 26.90 -13.73 -34.47
N ILE A 201 27.89 -12.87 -34.14
CA ILE A 201 29.05 -12.56 -34.97
C ILE A 201 30.07 -13.74 -35.01
N ARG A 202 30.07 -14.65 -34.01
CA ARG A 202 30.98 -15.82 -33.95
C ARG A 202 30.49 -17.06 -34.66
N VAL A 203 29.25 -17.09 -35.14
CA VAL A 203 28.61 -18.24 -35.78
C VAL A 203 28.40 -18.00 -37.29
N GLY A 204 28.78 -16.85 -37.84
CA GLY A 204 28.85 -16.54 -39.27
C GLY A 204 30.30 -16.49 -39.73
#